data_298f7c4ac2e90fb64b38fb0b740596cf
#
_entry.id   298f7c4ac2e90fb64b38fb0b740596cf
#
_cell.length_a   1.000
_cell.length_b   1.000
_cell.length_c   1.000
_cell.angle_alpha   90.00
_cell.angle_beta   90.00
_cell.angle_gamma   90.00
#
_symmetry.space_group_name_H-M   'P 1'
#
loop_
_entity.id
_entity.type
_entity.pdbx_description
1 polymer ?
#
loop_
_entity_poly.entity_id
_entity_poly.type
_entity_poly.pdbx_seq_one_letter_code
_entity_poly.pdbx_strand_id
1 'polypeptide(L)'
;EQNISDVVELERAGAQIVAVDATDRTRPGGQSFADFLIQVRLESDVVLLADVDSLESALIAESLGCEAIATTLSGYTDIPAPPLPNIRLIEQIANRVSIPVIAEGGFSHPQSVKDAFSAGAWSVCIGTAITNPYLLTKNFLTAINQA
;
A
#
# COMPACT_ATOMS: atom_id res chain seq x y z
N GLU A 1 1.48 15.21 -0.38
CA GLU A 1 1.07 15.48 1.02
C GLU A 1 -0.44 15.35 1.10
N GLN A 2 -0.93 14.34 1.83
CA GLN A 2 -2.38 14.09 1.98
C GLN A 2 -2.92 14.94 3.13
N ASN A 3 -4.00 15.66 2.88
CA ASN A 3 -4.74 16.41 3.89
C ASN A 3 -6.20 15.96 3.93
N ILE A 4 -6.96 16.41 4.92
CA ILE A 4 -8.36 15.99 5.14
C ILE A 4 -9.24 16.43 3.97
N SER A 5 -9.00 17.63 3.43
CA SER A 5 -9.79 18.12 2.28
C SER A 5 -9.64 17.26 1.05
N ASP A 6 -8.47 16.65 0.82
CA ASP A 6 -8.24 15.75 -0.31
C ASP A 6 -9.12 14.49 -0.19
N VAL A 7 -9.25 13.92 1.02
CA VAL A 7 -10.12 12.77 1.27
C VAL A 7 -11.58 13.09 1.00
N VAL A 8 -12.05 14.22 1.55
CA VAL A 8 -13.45 14.66 1.39
C VAL A 8 -13.76 14.99 -0.08
N GLU A 9 -12.83 15.62 -0.80
CA GLU A 9 -13.01 15.91 -2.23
C GLU A 9 -13.05 14.64 -3.08
N LEU A 10 -12.23 13.64 -2.79
CA LEU A 10 -12.27 12.34 -3.46
C LEU A 10 -13.60 11.62 -3.22
N GLU A 11 -14.09 11.60 -1.99
CA GLU A 11 -15.41 11.02 -1.67
C GLU A 11 -16.53 11.75 -2.43
N ARG A 12 -16.53 13.10 -2.43
CA ARG A 12 -17.49 13.90 -3.20
C ARG A 12 -17.43 13.66 -4.70
N ALA A 13 -16.23 13.33 -5.22
CA ALA A 13 -16.03 12.94 -6.61
C ALA A 13 -16.53 11.51 -6.90
N GLY A 14 -16.96 10.75 -5.88
CA GLY A 14 -17.53 9.41 -6.01
C GLY A 14 -16.55 8.27 -5.69
N ALA A 15 -15.39 8.56 -5.08
CA ALA A 15 -14.51 7.50 -4.59
C ALA A 15 -15.19 6.75 -3.44
N GLN A 16 -15.23 5.42 -3.53
CA GLN A 16 -15.77 4.55 -2.50
C GLN A 16 -14.69 4.09 -1.51
N ILE A 17 -13.43 4.11 -1.96
CA ILE A 17 -12.24 3.78 -1.16
C ILE A 17 -11.21 4.87 -1.42
N VAL A 18 -10.58 5.38 -0.36
CA VAL A 18 -9.48 6.34 -0.45
C VAL A 18 -8.25 5.76 0.23
N ALA A 19 -7.14 5.69 -0.51
CA ALA A 19 -5.86 5.26 0.02
C ALA A 19 -5.18 6.42 0.77
N VAL A 20 -4.64 6.14 1.95
CA VAL A 20 -3.97 7.11 2.81
C VAL A 20 -2.62 6.56 3.30
N ASP A 21 -1.61 7.43 3.34
CA ASP A 21 -0.31 7.09 3.92
C ASP A 21 -0.47 6.83 5.43
N ALA A 22 -0.25 5.58 5.85
CA ALA A 22 -0.38 5.14 7.23
C ALA A 22 0.99 4.91 7.91
N THR A 23 2.06 5.45 7.34
CA THR A 23 3.40 5.36 7.92
C THR A 23 3.63 6.41 9.01
N ASP A 24 4.74 6.29 9.74
CA ASP A 24 5.17 7.25 10.76
C ASP A 24 5.82 8.52 10.17
N ARG A 25 5.71 8.76 8.87
CA ARG A 25 6.23 9.98 8.23
C ARG A 25 5.46 11.20 8.72
N THR A 26 6.20 12.29 8.95
CA THR A 26 5.62 13.56 9.37
C THR A 26 4.64 14.09 8.33
N ARG A 27 3.41 14.37 8.75
CA ARG A 27 2.37 15.01 7.93
C ARG A 27 2.48 16.53 7.98
N PRO A 28 1.85 17.22 7.03
CA PRO A 28 1.74 18.68 7.07
C PRO A 28 1.26 19.16 8.45
N GLY A 29 1.93 20.17 8.98
CA GLY A 29 1.60 20.71 10.31
C GLY A 29 2.01 19.83 11.52
N GLY A 30 2.76 18.74 11.30
CA GLY A 30 3.20 17.84 12.37
C GLY A 30 2.10 16.94 12.92
N GLN A 31 1.00 16.77 12.18
CA GLN A 31 -0.14 15.94 12.58
C GLN A 31 0.23 14.46 12.62
N SER A 32 -0.18 13.74 13.66
CA SER A 32 -0.05 12.28 13.73
C SER A 32 -1.07 11.58 12.81
N PHE A 33 -0.80 10.31 12.46
CA PHE A 33 -1.76 9.52 11.71
C PHE A 33 -3.10 9.35 12.44
N ALA A 34 -3.04 9.16 13.76
CA ALA A 34 -4.25 9.04 14.58
C ALA A 34 -5.09 10.33 14.56
N ASP A 35 -4.48 11.50 14.74
CA ASP A 35 -5.19 12.78 14.67
C ASP A 35 -5.78 13.03 13.28
N PHE A 36 -5.05 12.67 12.22
CA PHE A 36 -5.54 12.74 10.85
C PHE A 36 -6.79 11.88 10.68
N LEU A 37 -6.77 10.62 11.10
CA LEU A 37 -7.92 9.71 10.96
C LEU A 37 -9.14 10.18 11.76
N ILE A 38 -8.94 10.66 12.99
CA ILE A 38 -10.02 11.23 13.80
C ILE A 38 -10.72 12.36 13.02
N GLN A 39 -9.95 13.27 12.43
CA GLN A 39 -10.53 14.38 11.68
C GLN A 39 -11.19 13.92 10.37
N VAL A 40 -10.60 12.97 9.65
CA VAL A 40 -11.24 12.38 8.47
C VAL A 40 -12.59 11.78 8.84
N ARG A 41 -12.71 11.02 9.92
CA ARG A 41 -13.95 10.38 10.35
C ARG A 41 -15.03 11.36 10.86
N LEU A 42 -14.68 12.59 11.18
CA LEU A 42 -15.64 13.66 11.48
C LEU A 42 -16.30 14.22 10.21
N GLU A 43 -15.67 14.09 9.05
CA GLU A 43 -16.08 14.72 7.80
C GLU A 43 -16.44 13.75 6.68
N SER A 44 -16.07 12.45 6.80
CA SER A 44 -16.19 11.45 5.74
C SER A 44 -16.39 10.04 6.32
N ASP A 45 -17.27 9.27 5.69
CA ASP A 45 -17.51 7.85 5.97
C ASP A 45 -16.86 6.93 4.92
N VAL A 46 -16.00 7.47 4.06
CA VAL A 46 -15.33 6.70 3.00
C VAL A 46 -14.49 5.55 3.56
N VAL A 47 -14.47 4.42 2.88
CA VAL A 47 -13.59 3.31 3.22
C VAL A 47 -12.14 3.73 3.08
N LEU A 48 -11.33 3.54 4.12
CA LEU A 48 -9.90 3.91 4.13
C LEU A 48 -9.02 2.68 3.90
N LEU A 49 -8.20 2.76 2.86
CA LEU A 49 -7.13 1.83 2.56
C LEU A 49 -5.81 2.42 3.10
N ALA A 50 -5.19 1.74 4.06
CA ALA A 50 -3.94 2.20 4.67
C ALA A 50 -2.73 1.72 3.86
N ASP A 51 -2.01 2.65 3.24
CA ASP A 51 -0.72 2.38 2.61
C ASP A 51 0.38 2.28 3.69
N VAL A 52 0.95 1.08 3.86
CA VAL A 52 1.90 0.79 4.93
C VAL A 52 3.27 0.37 4.38
N ASP A 53 4.30 0.52 5.22
CA ASP A 53 5.68 0.12 4.96
C ASP A 53 6.18 -1.00 5.88
N SER A 54 5.45 -1.28 6.97
CA SER A 54 5.83 -2.21 8.02
C SER A 54 4.63 -2.91 8.64
N LEU A 55 4.89 -3.97 9.40
CA LEU A 55 3.88 -4.64 10.22
C LEU A 55 3.33 -3.70 11.30
N GLU A 56 4.18 -2.87 11.89
CA GLU A 56 3.77 -1.92 12.94
C GLU A 56 2.75 -0.91 12.40
N SER A 57 3.04 -0.29 11.25
CA SER A 57 2.11 0.62 10.57
C SER A 57 0.77 -0.05 10.27
N ALA A 58 0.78 -1.32 9.84
CA ALA A 58 -0.44 -2.07 9.55
C ALA A 58 -1.30 -2.31 10.80
N LEU A 59 -0.68 -2.71 11.92
CA LEU A 59 -1.38 -2.93 13.17
C LEU A 59 -1.98 -1.64 13.74
N ILE A 60 -1.24 -0.54 13.64
CA ILE A 60 -1.73 0.79 14.05
C ILE A 60 -2.92 1.19 13.17
N ALA A 61 -2.82 1.04 11.85
CA ALA A 61 -3.89 1.39 10.92
C ALA A 61 -5.18 0.61 11.19
N GLU A 62 -5.11 -0.70 11.40
CA GLU A 62 -6.27 -1.51 11.78
C GLU A 62 -6.84 -1.05 13.12
N SER A 63 -6.00 -0.83 14.13
CA SER A 63 -6.46 -0.39 15.47
C SER A 63 -7.16 0.97 15.46
N LEU A 64 -6.83 1.82 14.50
CA LEU A 64 -7.43 3.14 14.28
C LEU A 64 -8.65 3.11 13.35
N GLY A 65 -9.05 1.93 12.85
CA GLY A 65 -10.26 1.73 12.09
C GLY A 65 -10.13 1.91 10.57
N CYS A 66 -8.94 1.71 9.99
CA CYS A 66 -8.83 1.49 8.55
C CYS A 66 -9.45 0.14 8.18
N GLU A 67 -10.10 0.08 7.03
CA GLU A 67 -10.85 -1.11 6.61
C GLU A 67 -10.07 -2.04 5.67
N ALA A 68 -8.92 -1.59 5.16
CA ALA A 68 -8.00 -2.42 4.36
C ALA A 68 -6.55 -1.93 4.51
N ILE A 69 -5.60 -2.81 4.22
CA ILE A 69 -4.16 -2.52 4.24
C ILE A 69 -3.59 -2.73 2.84
N ALA A 70 -2.70 -1.84 2.37
CA ALA A 70 -1.88 -2.07 1.19
C ALA A 70 -0.38 -1.95 1.52
N THR A 71 0.44 -2.86 0.99
CA THR A 71 1.90 -2.86 1.24
C THR A 71 2.66 -1.90 0.32
N THR A 72 1.99 -0.88 -0.21
CA THR A 72 2.43 0.08 -1.22
C THR A 72 3.74 0.75 -0.88
N LEU A 73 3.93 1.13 0.40
CA LEU A 73 5.07 1.92 0.85
C LEU A 73 6.26 1.08 1.33
N SER A 74 6.16 -0.26 1.32
CA SER A 74 7.28 -1.13 1.66
C SER A 74 8.44 -0.94 0.67
N GLY A 75 9.59 -0.50 1.18
CA GLY A 75 10.77 -0.18 0.37
C GLY A 75 10.79 1.23 -0.24
N TYR A 76 9.82 2.07 0.09
CA TYR A 76 9.71 3.46 -0.37
C TYR A 76 9.78 4.48 0.78
N THR A 77 10.14 4.04 1.97
CA THR A 77 10.38 4.86 3.16
C THR A 77 11.81 4.66 3.66
N ASP A 78 12.18 5.31 4.77
CA ASP A 78 13.50 5.14 5.38
C ASP A 78 13.67 3.77 6.08
N ILE A 79 12.61 2.97 6.18
CA ILE A 79 12.68 1.60 6.72
C ILE A 79 13.35 0.69 5.68
N PRO A 80 14.47 0.05 6.01
CA PRO A 80 15.12 -0.91 5.13
C PRO A 80 14.17 -2.05 4.76
N ALA A 81 13.95 -2.27 3.46
CA ALA A 81 13.13 -3.36 2.97
C ALA A 81 13.98 -4.39 2.21
N PRO A 82 13.59 -5.68 2.24
CA PRO A 82 14.16 -6.68 1.36
C PRO A 82 13.81 -6.37 -0.11
N PRO A 83 14.41 -7.11 -1.07
CA PRO A 83 14.02 -6.99 -2.47
C PRO A 83 12.50 -7.11 -2.66
N LEU A 84 11.93 -6.26 -3.49
CA LEU A 84 10.50 -6.25 -3.80
C LEU A 84 10.12 -7.33 -4.83
N PRO A 85 8.89 -7.87 -4.77
CA PRO A 85 7.85 -7.60 -3.78
C PRO A 85 8.18 -8.21 -2.40
N ASN A 86 7.78 -7.53 -1.33
CA ASN A 86 8.04 -7.97 0.04
C ASN A 86 6.99 -9.00 0.51
N ILE A 87 7.11 -10.23 0.00
CA ILE A 87 6.18 -11.35 0.31
C ILE A 87 6.14 -11.64 1.82
N ARG A 88 7.29 -11.51 2.50
CA ARG A 88 7.37 -11.74 3.94
C ARG A 88 6.52 -10.73 4.74
N LEU A 89 6.51 -9.47 4.34
CA LEU A 89 5.68 -8.46 4.99
C LEU A 89 4.19 -8.78 4.79
N ILE A 90 3.80 -9.17 3.57
CA ILE A 90 2.42 -9.58 3.26
C ILE A 90 1.98 -10.72 4.19
N GLU A 91 2.79 -11.76 4.32
CA GLU A 91 2.52 -12.89 5.22
C GLU A 91 2.41 -12.46 6.68
N GLN A 92 3.35 -11.61 7.15
CA GLN A 92 3.33 -11.11 8.51
C GLN A 92 2.06 -10.31 8.82
N ILE A 93 1.63 -9.44 7.91
CA ILE A 93 0.43 -8.64 8.08
C ILE A 93 -0.81 -9.55 8.03
N ALA A 94 -0.96 -10.38 6.99
CA ALA A 94 -2.12 -11.25 6.80
C ALA A 94 -2.37 -12.21 7.98
N ASN A 95 -1.31 -12.62 8.69
CA ASN A 95 -1.44 -13.45 9.88
C ASN A 95 -1.81 -12.68 11.16
N ARG A 96 -1.85 -11.35 11.13
CA ARG A 96 -1.99 -10.52 12.34
C ARG A 96 -3.18 -9.57 12.29
N VAL A 97 -3.65 -9.19 11.10
CA VAL A 97 -4.82 -8.33 10.91
C VAL A 97 -6.03 -9.15 10.51
N SER A 98 -7.22 -8.61 10.78
CA SER A 98 -8.51 -9.22 10.40
C SER A 98 -9.12 -8.61 9.13
N ILE A 99 -8.57 -7.49 8.68
CA ILE A 99 -9.02 -6.74 7.49
C ILE A 99 -8.26 -7.19 6.23
N PRO A 100 -8.81 -6.98 5.02
CA PRO A 100 -8.18 -7.37 3.76
C PRO A 100 -6.80 -6.77 3.57
N VAL A 101 -5.84 -7.59 3.09
CA VAL A 101 -4.48 -7.16 2.73
C VAL A 101 -4.32 -7.14 1.22
N ILE A 102 -4.03 -5.98 0.66
CA ILE A 102 -3.73 -5.76 -0.76
C ILE A 102 -2.21 -5.76 -0.92
N ALA A 103 -1.69 -6.73 -1.65
CA ALA A 103 -0.27 -6.79 -1.94
C ALA A 103 0.08 -5.83 -3.07
N GLU A 104 0.88 -4.81 -2.78
CA GLU A 104 1.33 -3.81 -3.75
C GLU A 104 2.81 -3.49 -3.54
N GLY A 105 3.51 -3.16 -4.63
CA GLY A 105 4.93 -2.77 -4.64
C GLY A 105 5.84 -3.83 -5.25
N GLY A 106 6.47 -3.51 -6.39
CA GLY A 106 7.52 -4.31 -7.02
C GLY A 106 7.07 -5.58 -7.75
N PHE A 107 5.80 -5.83 -7.92
CA PHE A 107 5.30 -6.99 -8.68
C PHE A 107 5.64 -6.86 -10.16
N SER A 108 6.49 -7.76 -10.68
CA SER A 108 6.96 -7.75 -12.07
C SER A 108 6.90 -9.12 -12.76
N HIS A 109 6.59 -10.19 -12.02
CA HIS A 109 6.53 -11.55 -12.54
C HIS A 109 5.25 -12.27 -12.06
N PRO A 110 4.63 -13.13 -12.90
CA PRO A 110 3.43 -13.88 -12.51
C PRO A 110 3.62 -14.77 -11.29
N GLN A 111 4.84 -15.29 -11.06
CA GLN A 111 5.11 -16.14 -9.90
C GLN A 111 4.95 -15.36 -8.59
N SER A 112 5.45 -14.12 -8.52
CA SER A 112 5.31 -13.32 -7.29
C SER A 112 3.86 -13.02 -6.92
N VAL A 113 2.96 -12.96 -7.91
CA VAL A 113 1.52 -12.82 -7.66
C VAL A 113 0.96 -14.06 -6.96
N LYS A 114 1.34 -15.26 -7.42
CA LYS A 114 0.96 -16.52 -6.76
C LYS A 114 1.51 -16.59 -5.34
N ASP A 115 2.77 -16.16 -5.15
CA ASP A 115 3.43 -16.14 -3.84
C ASP A 115 2.70 -15.20 -2.88
N ALA A 116 2.23 -14.02 -3.35
CA ALA A 116 1.45 -13.09 -2.56
C ALA A 116 0.11 -13.68 -2.10
N PHE A 117 -0.65 -14.34 -2.99
CA PHE A 117 -1.88 -15.04 -2.59
C PHE A 117 -1.60 -16.17 -1.61
N SER A 118 -0.52 -16.94 -1.81
CA SER A 118 -0.10 -17.98 -0.87
C SER A 118 0.29 -17.42 0.50
N ALA A 119 0.80 -16.19 0.55
CA ALA A 119 1.13 -15.46 1.77
C ALA A 119 -0.09 -14.83 2.46
N GLY A 120 -1.29 -14.97 1.89
CA GLY A 120 -2.54 -14.51 2.50
C GLY A 120 -3.06 -13.16 1.97
N ALA A 121 -2.49 -12.63 0.88
CA ALA A 121 -3.05 -11.44 0.24
C ALA A 121 -4.48 -11.71 -0.25
N TRP A 122 -5.37 -10.76 0.00
CA TRP A 122 -6.74 -10.78 -0.53
C TRP A 122 -6.78 -10.37 -2.00
N SER A 123 -5.89 -9.44 -2.40
CA SER A 123 -5.76 -8.95 -3.77
C SER A 123 -4.32 -8.55 -4.05
N VAL A 124 -3.96 -8.38 -5.34
CA VAL A 124 -2.64 -7.90 -5.78
C VAL A 124 -2.81 -6.73 -6.74
N CYS A 125 -2.12 -5.62 -6.48
CA CYS A 125 -2.07 -4.47 -7.35
C CYS A 125 -0.75 -4.45 -8.13
N ILE A 126 -0.84 -4.35 -9.46
CA ILE A 126 0.31 -4.31 -10.37
C ILE A 126 0.22 -3.06 -11.23
N GLY A 127 1.13 -2.12 -11.00
CA GLY A 127 1.21 -0.86 -11.74
C GLY A 127 2.25 -0.91 -12.87
N THR A 128 3.43 -0.43 -12.57
CA THR A 128 4.54 -0.18 -13.51
C THR A 128 4.86 -1.34 -14.46
N ALA A 129 4.80 -2.58 -13.97
CA ALA A 129 5.10 -3.76 -14.79
C ALA A 129 4.10 -3.98 -15.94
N ILE A 130 2.91 -3.38 -15.88
CA ILE A 130 1.87 -3.47 -16.93
C ILE A 130 1.77 -2.16 -17.68
N THR A 131 1.85 -1.03 -16.98
CA THR A 131 1.53 0.30 -17.55
C THR A 131 2.73 1.02 -18.15
N ASN A 132 3.96 0.51 -17.95
CA ASN A 132 5.17 1.12 -18.49
C ASN A 132 5.81 0.27 -19.60
N PRO A 133 5.42 0.48 -20.88
CA PRO A 133 5.93 -0.32 -21.99
C PRO A 133 7.44 -0.13 -22.22
N TYR A 134 8.01 1.01 -21.85
CA TYR A 134 9.45 1.22 -21.94
C TYR A 134 10.22 0.26 -21.00
N LEU A 135 9.80 0.12 -19.75
CA LEU A 135 10.44 -0.81 -18.80
C LEU A 135 10.25 -2.26 -19.22
N LEU A 136 9.07 -2.62 -19.74
CA LEU A 136 8.84 -3.95 -20.31
C LEU A 136 9.84 -4.25 -21.45
N THR A 137 9.97 -3.35 -22.41
CA THR A 137 10.92 -3.49 -23.52
C THR A 137 12.36 -3.60 -23.04
N LYS A 138 12.75 -2.76 -22.07
CA LYS A 138 14.09 -2.78 -21.46
C LYS A 138 14.40 -4.13 -20.80
N ASN A 139 13.44 -4.74 -20.12
CA ASN A 139 13.62 -6.06 -19.49
C ASN A 139 13.91 -7.15 -20.53
N PHE A 140 13.20 -7.16 -21.67
CA PHE A 140 13.49 -8.08 -22.77
C PHE A 140 14.88 -7.85 -23.37
N LEU A 141 15.26 -6.61 -23.63
CA LEU A 141 16.58 -6.28 -24.16
C LEU A 141 17.71 -6.69 -23.19
N THR A 142 17.53 -6.52 -21.90
CA THR A 142 18.51 -6.94 -20.87
C THR A 142 18.69 -8.45 -20.90
N ALA A 143 17.63 -9.22 -21.03
CA ALA A 143 17.68 -10.67 -21.11
C ALA A 143 18.45 -11.17 -22.36
N ILE A 144 18.25 -10.51 -23.51
CA ILE A 144 18.98 -10.83 -24.76
C ILE A 144 20.48 -10.57 -24.62
N ASN A 145 20.87 -9.49 -23.94
CA ASN A 145 22.28 -9.11 -23.79
C ASN A 145 23.04 -9.95 -22.74
N GLN A 146 22.34 -10.79 -21.96
CA GLN A 146 22.91 -11.71 -20.98
C GLN A 146 22.98 -13.16 -21.51
N ALA A 147 22.47 -13.42 -22.69
CA ALA A 147 22.53 -14.73 -23.38
C ALA A 147 23.76 -14.84 -24.26
#